data_cfa5c677bee9ef4d2c02e8b2efda039c
#
_entry.id   cfa5c677bee9ef4d2c02e8b2efda039c
#
_cell.length_a   1.000
_cell.length_b   1.000
_cell.length_c   1.000
_cell.angle_alpha   90.00
_cell.angle_beta   90.00
_cell.angle_gamma   90.00
#
_symmetry.space_group_name_H-M   'P 1'
#
loop_
_entity.id
_entity.type
_entity.pdbx_description
1 polymer ?
#
loop_
_entity_poly.entity_id
_entity_poly.type
_entity_poly.pdbx_seq_one_letter_code
_entity_poly.pdbx_strand_id
1 'polypeptide(L)'
;MWEFKFYSRGGQGAVTAAKILINAAIIEGKYGQAIPSYGQERKGAPVYTYARIAEGPIDVKSYVYRPNCVICFDTSLADLGIDITEGVRPGSTLIVNTDDAAYENPAFEKVCVIDADKITHELLGEVGTV
;
A
#
# COMPACT_ATOMS: atom_id res chain seq x y z
N MET A 1 10.24 -11.49 -7.21
CA MET A 1 8.81 -11.25 -6.95
C MET A 1 8.64 -9.98 -6.14
N TRP A 2 7.73 -9.13 -6.56
CA TRP A 2 7.34 -7.98 -5.76
C TRP A 2 6.31 -8.39 -4.74
N GLU A 3 6.53 -8.05 -3.48
CA GLU A 3 5.60 -8.32 -2.39
C GLU A 3 5.26 -7.01 -1.70
N PHE A 4 3.98 -6.64 -1.79
CA PHE A 4 3.47 -5.35 -1.33
C PHE A 4 2.67 -5.51 -0.06
N LYS A 5 2.81 -4.56 0.85
CA LYS A 5 1.91 -4.40 1.99
C LYS A 5 1.36 -2.99 1.98
N PHE A 6 0.03 -2.90 1.96
CA PHE A 6 -0.69 -1.63 1.98
C PHE A 6 -1.20 -1.37 3.38
N TYR A 7 -0.87 -0.22 3.90
CA TYR A 7 -1.37 0.26 5.18
C TYR A 7 -2.37 1.37 4.91
N SER A 8 -3.60 1.21 5.41
CA SER A 8 -4.66 2.18 5.18
C SER A 8 -5.64 2.20 6.35
N ARG A 9 -6.60 3.11 6.26
CA ARG A 9 -7.77 3.08 7.14
C ARG A 9 -8.97 2.60 6.34
N GLY A 10 -9.99 2.09 7.02
CA GLY A 10 -11.21 1.68 6.37
C GLY A 10 -11.82 2.82 5.55
N GLY A 11 -12.22 2.53 4.33
CA GLY A 11 -12.81 3.50 3.41
C GLY A 11 -11.82 4.24 2.53
N GLN A 12 -10.53 3.99 2.62
CA GLN A 12 -9.53 4.69 1.82
C GLN A 12 -9.24 4.05 0.45
N GLY A 13 -9.83 2.89 0.18
CA GLY A 13 -9.73 2.29 -1.14
C GLY A 13 -8.48 1.47 -1.43
N ALA A 14 -7.79 0.98 -0.39
CA ALA A 14 -6.57 0.20 -0.60
C ALA A 14 -6.82 -1.12 -1.33
N VAL A 15 -7.93 -1.78 -1.06
CA VAL A 15 -8.29 -3.03 -1.76
C VAL A 15 -8.48 -2.76 -3.25
N THR A 16 -9.17 -1.67 -3.58
CA THR A 16 -9.37 -1.26 -4.97
C THR A 16 -8.03 -0.93 -5.64
N ALA A 17 -7.16 -0.20 -4.94
CA ALA A 17 -5.84 0.14 -5.45
C ALA A 17 -5.01 -1.11 -5.73
N ALA A 18 -5.03 -2.08 -4.82
CA ALA A 18 -4.31 -3.35 -5.00
C ALA A 18 -4.84 -4.10 -6.23
N LYS A 19 -6.15 -4.14 -6.42
CA LYS A 19 -6.76 -4.81 -7.57
C LYS A 19 -6.37 -4.11 -8.89
N ILE A 20 -6.33 -2.79 -8.92
CA ILE A 20 -5.89 -2.04 -10.09
C ILE A 20 -4.43 -2.38 -10.42
N LEU A 21 -3.57 -2.42 -9.41
CA LEU A 21 -2.16 -2.77 -9.57
C LEU A 21 -2.01 -4.17 -10.18
N ILE A 22 -2.76 -5.14 -9.65
CA ILE A 22 -2.69 -6.52 -10.13
C ILE A 22 -3.23 -6.64 -11.56
N ASN A 23 -4.32 -5.96 -11.88
CA ASN A 23 -4.85 -5.96 -13.24
C ASN A 23 -3.86 -5.37 -14.24
N ALA A 24 -3.16 -4.30 -13.86
CA ALA A 24 -2.13 -3.71 -14.69
C ALA A 24 -0.99 -4.70 -14.96
N ALA A 25 -0.57 -5.43 -13.92
CA ALA A 25 0.48 -6.44 -14.06
C ALA A 25 0.04 -7.57 -15.01
N ILE A 26 -1.19 -8.03 -14.91
CA ILE A 26 -1.74 -9.08 -15.76
C ILE A 26 -1.79 -8.61 -17.21
N ILE A 27 -2.18 -7.37 -17.47
CA ILE A 27 -2.20 -6.79 -18.81
C ILE A 27 -0.79 -6.78 -19.42
N GLU A 28 0.24 -6.61 -18.59
CA GLU A 28 1.64 -6.67 -19.04
C GLU A 28 2.18 -8.10 -19.18
N GLY A 29 1.35 -9.10 -19.00
CA GLY A 29 1.76 -10.51 -19.14
C GLY A 29 2.39 -11.10 -17.88
N LYS A 30 2.26 -10.43 -16.74
CA LYS A 30 2.79 -10.93 -15.46
C LYS A 30 1.71 -11.64 -14.66
N TYR A 31 2.12 -12.27 -13.57
CA TYR A 31 1.21 -12.90 -12.63
C TYR A 31 0.99 -11.98 -11.43
N GLY A 32 -0.23 -11.93 -10.96
CA GLY A 32 -0.57 -11.06 -9.83
C GLY A 32 -1.52 -11.73 -8.86
N GLN A 33 -1.43 -11.31 -7.60
CA GLN A 33 -2.25 -11.82 -6.52
C GLN A 33 -2.54 -10.67 -5.56
N ALA A 34 -3.81 -10.44 -5.23
CA ALA A 34 -4.22 -9.48 -4.22
C ALA A 34 -4.90 -10.24 -3.08
N ILE A 35 -4.50 -9.94 -1.85
CA ILE A 35 -5.02 -10.60 -0.65
C ILE A 35 -5.48 -9.53 0.31
N PRO A 36 -6.77 -9.21 0.35
CA PRO A 36 -7.28 -8.30 1.38
C PRO A 36 -7.34 -9.04 2.72
N SER A 37 -6.99 -8.33 3.79
CA SER A 37 -7.16 -8.84 5.14
C SER A 37 -8.52 -8.38 5.64
N TYR A 38 -9.51 -9.24 5.52
CA TYR A 38 -10.84 -8.95 6.05
C TYR A 38 -10.85 -9.20 7.54
N GLY A 39 -11.17 -8.19 8.29
CA GLY A 39 -11.36 -8.27 9.72
C GLY A 39 -12.59 -7.48 10.09
N GLN A 40 -12.60 -6.92 11.29
CA GLN A 40 -13.66 -6.02 11.70
C GLN A 40 -13.41 -4.64 11.09
N GLU A 41 -13.62 -4.53 9.81
CA GLU A 41 -13.37 -3.28 9.11
C GLU A 41 -14.42 -2.25 9.51
N ARG A 42 -13.94 -1.14 10.03
CA ARG A 42 -14.75 0.03 10.31
C ARG A 42 -14.13 1.20 9.59
N LYS A 43 -14.95 2.15 9.20
CA LYS A 43 -14.46 3.39 8.64
C LYS A 43 -13.46 4.02 9.62
N GLY A 44 -12.26 4.29 9.14
CA GLY A 44 -11.19 4.88 9.94
C GLY A 44 -10.31 3.90 10.72
N ALA A 45 -10.71 2.62 10.84
CA ALA A 45 -9.87 1.62 11.49
C ALA A 45 -8.73 1.15 10.59
N PRO A 46 -7.60 0.68 11.14
CA PRO A 46 -6.50 0.17 10.32
C PRO A 46 -6.94 -1.01 9.46
N VAL A 47 -6.52 -1.00 8.19
CA VAL A 47 -6.79 -2.06 7.23
C VAL A 47 -5.48 -2.43 6.53
N TYR A 48 -5.23 -3.74 6.43
CA TYR A 48 -4.05 -4.25 5.75
C TYR A 48 -4.46 -4.96 4.47
N THR A 49 -3.75 -4.67 3.38
CA THR A 49 -3.97 -5.32 2.10
C THR A 49 -2.62 -5.75 1.57
N TYR A 50 -2.57 -6.91 0.92
CA TYR A 50 -1.33 -7.48 0.41
C TYR A 50 -1.46 -7.75 -1.07
N ALA A 51 -0.33 -7.68 -1.77
CA ALA A 51 -0.29 -8.02 -3.20
C ALA A 51 1.05 -8.63 -3.55
N ARG A 52 1.04 -9.47 -4.59
CA ARG A 52 2.27 -10.03 -5.17
C ARG A 52 2.21 -9.90 -6.67
N ILE A 53 3.37 -9.60 -7.26
CA ILE A 53 3.55 -9.56 -8.72
C ILE A 53 4.81 -10.36 -9.04
N ALA A 54 4.71 -11.27 -10.00
CA ALA A 54 5.82 -12.13 -10.38
C ALA A 54 5.83 -12.40 -11.88
N GLU A 55 6.97 -12.84 -12.39
CA GLU A 55 7.12 -13.22 -13.79
C GLU A 55 6.55 -14.62 -14.07
N GLY A 56 6.36 -15.43 -13.04
CA GLY A 56 5.81 -16.77 -13.14
C GLY A 56 4.67 -16.99 -12.15
N PRO A 57 4.07 -18.19 -12.16
CA PRO A 57 2.95 -18.50 -11.27
C PRO A 57 3.27 -18.27 -9.80
N ILE A 58 2.29 -17.77 -9.06
CA ILE A 58 2.42 -17.48 -7.64
C ILE A 58 1.70 -18.57 -6.85
N ASP A 59 2.48 -19.43 -6.17
CA ASP A 59 1.92 -20.54 -5.40
C ASP A 59 1.67 -20.20 -3.94
N VAL A 60 2.29 -19.11 -3.44
CA VAL A 60 2.14 -18.69 -2.05
C VAL A 60 0.76 -18.11 -1.83
N LYS A 61 0.07 -18.55 -0.77
CA LYS A 61 -1.28 -18.08 -0.42
C LYS A 61 -1.34 -17.26 0.86
N SER A 62 -0.23 -17.15 1.58
CA SER A 62 -0.18 -16.44 2.85
C SER A 62 -0.22 -14.92 2.65
N TYR A 63 -0.46 -14.20 3.74
CA TYR A 63 -0.21 -12.76 3.81
C TYR A 63 1.27 -12.49 3.56
N VAL A 64 1.59 -11.26 3.23
CA VAL A 64 2.97 -10.83 3.03
C VAL A 64 3.54 -10.38 4.37
N TYR A 65 4.47 -11.17 4.91
CA TYR A 65 5.09 -10.86 6.21
C TYR A 65 6.41 -10.11 6.06
N ARG A 66 7.04 -10.21 4.90
CA ARG A 66 8.31 -9.54 4.60
C ARG A 66 8.23 -8.79 3.28
N PRO A 67 7.53 -7.64 3.26
CA PRO A 67 7.35 -6.90 2.03
C PRO A 67 8.67 -6.27 1.55
N ASN A 68 8.79 -6.11 0.24
CA ASN A 68 9.84 -5.28 -0.34
C ASN A 68 9.30 -3.96 -0.93
N CYS A 69 7.99 -3.77 -0.84
CA CYS A 69 7.37 -2.49 -1.13
C CYS A 69 6.22 -2.26 -0.15
N VAL A 70 6.26 -1.15 0.56
CA VAL A 70 5.20 -0.74 1.49
C VAL A 70 4.52 0.48 0.91
N ILE A 71 3.20 0.47 0.92
CA ILE A 71 2.39 1.60 0.47
C ILE A 71 1.55 2.07 1.65
N CYS A 72 1.83 3.28 2.12
CA CYS A 72 1.17 3.86 3.28
C CYS A 72 0.20 4.95 2.82
N PHE A 73 -1.08 4.71 3.00
CA PHE A 73 -2.14 5.65 2.62
C PHE A 73 -2.30 6.77 3.62
N ASP A 74 -1.94 6.52 4.88
CA ASP A 74 -2.24 7.44 5.98
C ASP A 74 -1.16 7.36 7.05
N THR A 75 -0.35 8.40 7.13
CA THR A 75 0.76 8.44 8.09
C THR A 75 0.29 8.53 9.53
N SER A 76 -0.95 8.94 9.77
CA SER A 76 -1.49 9.01 11.12
C SER A 76 -1.70 7.64 11.76
N LEU A 77 -1.54 6.55 10.99
CA LEU A 77 -1.56 5.20 11.55
C LEU A 77 -0.47 5.01 12.61
N ALA A 78 0.64 5.74 12.50
CA ALA A 78 1.70 5.70 13.51
C ALA A 78 1.18 6.11 14.90
N ASP A 79 0.21 7.01 14.95
CA ASP A 79 -0.39 7.45 16.21
C ASP A 79 -1.19 6.35 16.89
N LEU A 80 -1.56 5.31 16.14
CA LEU A 80 -2.26 4.14 16.67
C LEU A 80 -1.28 3.01 17.04
N GLY A 81 0.02 3.26 16.97
CA GLY A 81 1.03 2.25 17.24
C GLY A 81 1.32 1.32 16.07
N ILE A 82 0.85 1.66 14.88
CA ILE A 82 1.11 0.84 13.69
C ILE A 82 2.52 1.14 13.17
N ASP A 83 3.33 0.09 13.03
CA ASP A 83 4.70 0.17 12.54
C ASP A 83 4.78 -0.30 11.09
N ILE A 84 4.90 0.64 10.16
CA ILE A 84 4.98 0.31 8.73
C ILE A 84 6.32 -0.30 8.32
N THR A 85 7.30 -0.36 9.24
CA THR A 85 8.60 -0.98 8.97
C THR A 85 8.64 -2.45 9.34
N GLU A 86 7.55 -2.99 9.90
CA GLU A 86 7.51 -4.37 10.37
C GLU A 86 7.79 -5.36 9.25
N GLY A 87 8.80 -6.20 9.45
CA GLY A 87 9.16 -7.26 8.52
C GLY A 87 9.78 -6.80 7.21
N VAL A 88 10.04 -5.52 7.04
CA VAL A 88 10.55 -4.96 5.78
C VAL A 88 11.92 -5.55 5.44
N ARG A 89 12.08 -5.98 4.19
CA ARG A 89 13.37 -6.49 3.71
C ARG A 89 14.36 -5.35 3.47
N PRO A 90 15.67 -5.61 3.59
CA PRO A 90 16.67 -4.63 3.16
C PRO A 90 16.48 -4.26 1.69
N GLY A 91 16.69 -3.01 1.35
CA GLY A 91 16.53 -2.53 -0.03
C GLY A 91 15.08 -2.23 -0.43
N SER A 92 14.18 -2.18 0.52
CA SER A 92 12.75 -1.97 0.26
C SER A 92 12.42 -0.53 -0.10
N THR A 93 11.27 -0.38 -0.75
CA THR A 93 10.72 0.90 -1.17
C THR A 93 9.47 1.24 -0.34
N LEU A 94 9.36 2.49 0.06
CA LEU A 94 8.15 3.03 0.66
C LEU A 94 7.50 4.03 -0.30
N ILE A 95 6.21 3.86 -0.53
CA ILE A 95 5.38 4.85 -1.21
C ILE A 95 4.44 5.39 -0.15
N VAL A 96 4.51 6.68 0.14
CA VAL A 96 3.78 7.27 1.25
C VAL A 96 2.95 8.45 0.79
N ASN A 97 1.68 8.47 1.19
CA ASN A 97 0.78 9.58 0.95
C ASN A 97 0.95 10.61 2.07
N THR A 98 1.54 11.74 1.75
CA THR A 98 1.73 12.84 2.69
C THR A 98 1.95 14.13 1.92
N ASP A 99 1.58 15.25 2.54
CA ASP A 99 1.87 16.58 2.00
C ASP A 99 3.25 17.10 2.45
N ASP A 100 3.95 16.34 3.29
CA ASP A 100 5.27 16.68 3.77
C ASP A 100 6.34 16.20 2.78
N ALA A 101 6.80 17.09 1.91
CA ALA A 101 7.83 16.77 0.93
C ALA A 101 9.18 16.38 1.56
N ALA A 102 9.38 16.70 2.83
CA ALA A 102 10.60 16.37 3.57
C ALA A 102 10.47 15.06 4.37
N TYR A 103 9.37 14.33 4.19
CA TYR A 103 9.18 13.06 4.88
C TYR A 103 10.35 12.12 4.64
N GLU A 104 10.84 11.53 5.72
CA GLU A 104 11.95 10.58 5.69
C GLU A 104 11.60 9.34 6.50
N ASN A 105 12.10 8.20 6.03
CA ASN A 105 12.00 6.95 6.79
C ASN A 105 13.24 6.11 6.47
N PRO A 106 14.24 6.10 7.36
CA PRO A 106 15.52 5.46 7.08
C PRO A 106 15.47 3.93 7.01
N ALA A 107 14.36 3.31 7.39
CA ALA A 107 14.20 1.86 7.25
C ALA A 107 14.05 1.42 5.79
N PHE A 108 13.78 2.35 4.88
CA PHE A 108 13.60 2.07 3.45
C PHE A 108 14.76 2.63 2.64
N GLU A 109 15.16 1.90 1.61
CA GLU A 109 16.20 2.38 0.70
C GLU A 109 15.69 3.52 -0.16
N LYS A 110 14.43 3.44 -0.60
CA LYS A 110 13.78 4.47 -1.41
C LYS A 110 12.49 4.89 -0.74
N VAL A 111 12.25 6.19 -0.72
CA VAL A 111 10.98 6.75 -0.24
C VAL A 111 10.41 7.62 -1.34
N CYS A 112 9.19 7.27 -1.78
CA CYS A 112 8.45 8.03 -2.78
C CYS A 112 7.30 8.74 -2.08
N VAL A 113 7.33 10.07 -2.09
CA VAL A 113 6.30 10.89 -1.47
C VAL A 113 5.28 11.32 -2.51
N ILE A 114 4.01 11.11 -2.23
CA ILE A 114 2.90 11.51 -3.10
C ILE A 114 1.88 12.23 -2.23
N ASP A 115 1.44 13.40 -2.68
CA ASP A 115 0.30 14.06 -2.07
C ASP A 115 -0.95 13.68 -2.86
N ALA A 116 -1.49 12.50 -2.55
CA ALA A 116 -2.63 11.94 -3.27
C ALA A 116 -3.92 12.73 -3.02
N ASP A 117 -4.06 13.30 -1.83
CA ASP A 117 -5.22 14.11 -1.49
C ASP A 117 -5.28 15.35 -2.37
N LYS A 118 -4.13 15.99 -2.60
CA LYS A 118 -4.04 17.14 -3.49
C LYS A 118 -4.38 16.76 -4.93
N ILE A 119 -3.86 15.65 -5.41
CA ILE A 119 -4.14 15.15 -6.76
C ILE A 119 -5.63 14.86 -6.92
N THR A 120 -6.25 14.22 -5.95
CA THR A 120 -7.68 13.92 -5.96
C THR A 120 -8.50 15.21 -6.00
N HIS A 121 -8.13 16.18 -5.18
CA HIS A 121 -8.83 17.46 -5.14
C HIS A 121 -8.73 18.21 -6.48
N GLU A 122 -7.55 18.21 -7.09
CA GLU A 122 -7.33 18.89 -8.36
C GLU A 122 -8.09 18.23 -9.51
N LEU A 123 -8.17 16.90 -9.53
CA LEU A 123 -8.78 16.15 -10.61
C LEU A 123 -10.28 15.93 -10.45
N LEU A 124 -10.76 15.77 -9.24
CA LEU A 124 -12.15 15.43 -8.95
C LEU A 124 -12.93 16.56 -8.32
N GLY A 125 -12.28 17.67 -8.00
CA GLY A 125 -12.92 18.86 -7.43
C GLY A 125 -13.21 18.78 -5.93
N GLU A 126 -13.01 17.60 -5.33
CA GLU A 126 -13.17 17.41 -3.89
C GLU A 126 -12.35 16.23 -3.43
N VAL A 127 -11.98 16.22 -2.16
CA VAL A 127 -11.26 15.08 -1.59
C VAL A 127 -12.22 13.90 -1.52
N GLY A 128 -11.84 12.81 -2.14
CA GLY A 128 -12.61 11.59 -2.10
C GLY A 128 -12.75 11.10 -0.66
N THR A 129 -13.96 10.93 -0.22
CA THR A 129 -14.24 10.37 1.10
C THR A 129 -14.37 8.87 1.00
N VAL A 130 -13.40 8.31 0.47
CA VAL A 130 -13.40 6.86 0.33
C VAL A 130 -13.09 6.19 1.63
#